data_a042ce81bd55fa2b4fa912d647fbbf30
#
_entry.id   a042ce81bd55fa2b4fa912d647fbbf30
#
_cell.length_a   1.000
_cell.length_b   1.000
_cell.length_c   1.000
_cell.angle_alpha   90.00
_cell.angle_beta   90.00
_cell.angle_gamma   90.00
#
_symmetry.space_group_name_H-M   'P 1'
#
loop_
_entity.id
_entity.type
_entity.pdbx_description
1 polymer ?
#
loop_
_entity_poly.entity_id
_entity_poly.type
_entity_poly.pdbx_seq_one_letter_code
_entity_poly.pdbx_strand_id
1 'polypeptide(L)'
;MSSTDARLMPTEGDTAPPRLGQVRWTICAMLFVATSINYMDRQVISILKPTLTHSIGMTELGYSHVVQAFQLAYAMGLLMAGRFVDKVGTRIGYMVIMAVWSLSAMGHALASNVLEFGIARFFLGIGESGNFPAAIKTVAEWFPQSERSFATGIFNSGTNLGAILAPLIVPWVTIRYGWHAAFLVTGLFSAAWIAVWFAKYRKPSDHPTLTGAELRHIYEEAAEQMGPSTPWLKLLTYRQTWAFAIGKFLTDPVWWFYLFWLPDFFSKRFHLDLSHLGMPLIVVYNASAIGSIGGGWLPVPFRRLGLSATRARLTAMLICACAVVPVFLINYLSSEWVAIALLSLAAAAHQGWSANILTTPSDMFPRTAVGSVTGIGGMAGSVGGFLLATFTGYILQLTGSYASLFALAASAYLVALVVVVTLAPGLKKVEVRA
;
A
#
# COMPACT_ATOMS: atom_id res chain seq x y z
N MET A 1 -26.00 33.11 -14.60
CA MET A 1 -25.22 32.12 -15.33
C MET A 1 -23.78 32.23 -14.84
N SER A 2 -23.25 31.20 -14.22
CA SER A 2 -21.89 31.20 -13.70
C SER A 2 -20.91 31.04 -14.88
N SER A 3 -19.66 31.51 -14.73
CA SER A 3 -18.59 31.36 -15.73
C SER A 3 -18.30 29.90 -16.17
N THR A 4 -18.84 28.96 -15.41
CA THR A 4 -18.77 27.52 -15.69
C THR A 4 -19.76 27.10 -16.79
N ASP A 5 -20.94 27.71 -16.85
CA ASP A 5 -21.98 27.37 -17.87
C ASP A 5 -21.56 27.77 -19.29
N ALA A 6 -20.79 28.85 -19.42
CA ALA A 6 -20.31 29.33 -20.72
C ALA A 6 -19.28 28.40 -21.40
N ARG A 7 -18.58 27.57 -20.64
CA ARG A 7 -17.59 26.60 -21.18
C ARG A 7 -18.19 25.27 -21.62
N LEU A 8 -19.47 25.02 -21.28
CA LEU A 8 -20.17 23.76 -21.60
C LEU A 8 -21.02 23.84 -22.88
N MET A 9 -21.11 25.02 -23.53
CA MET A 9 -21.86 25.14 -24.79
C MET A 9 -21.06 24.56 -25.97
N PRO A 10 -21.67 23.73 -26.85
CA PRO A 10 -21.01 23.24 -28.06
C PRO A 10 -20.77 24.40 -29.02
N THR A 11 -19.55 24.61 -29.47
CA THR A 11 -19.25 25.37 -30.68
C THR A 11 -19.59 24.48 -31.88
N GLU A 12 -20.63 24.80 -32.62
CA GLU A 12 -20.96 24.19 -33.90
C GLU A 12 -19.80 24.39 -34.87
N GLY A 13 -19.06 23.32 -35.19
CA GLY A 13 -18.02 23.37 -36.22
C GLY A 13 -16.92 22.30 -36.18
N ASP A 14 -16.75 21.55 -35.10
CA ASP A 14 -15.66 20.59 -34.99
C ASP A 14 -16.11 19.15 -35.20
N THR A 15 -16.02 18.64 -36.44
CA THR A 15 -16.38 17.26 -36.83
C THR A 15 -15.26 16.23 -36.54
N ALA A 16 -14.09 16.65 -36.06
CA ALA A 16 -13.06 15.72 -35.59
C ALA A 16 -13.33 15.28 -34.15
N PRO A 17 -13.13 14.00 -33.81
CA PRO A 17 -13.24 13.57 -32.41
C PRO A 17 -12.32 14.43 -31.55
N PRO A 18 -12.83 15.01 -30.45
CA PRO A 18 -12.05 15.94 -29.63
C PRO A 18 -10.79 15.22 -29.12
N ARG A 19 -9.62 15.76 -29.44
CA ARG A 19 -8.37 15.28 -28.86
C ARG A 19 -8.45 15.50 -27.34
N LEU A 20 -8.70 14.44 -26.59
CA LEU A 20 -8.67 14.49 -25.13
C LEU A 20 -7.26 14.87 -24.69
N GLY A 21 -7.13 15.91 -23.90
CA GLY A 21 -5.87 16.34 -23.33
C GLY A 21 -5.28 15.25 -22.42
N GLN A 22 -4.01 15.41 -22.05
CA GLN A 22 -3.31 14.44 -21.19
C GLN A 22 -3.11 14.96 -19.76
N VAL A 23 -3.80 16.03 -19.36
CA VAL A 23 -3.59 16.65 -18.04
C VAL A 23 -3.90 15.68 -16.92
N ARG A 24 -5.01 14.92 -17.02
CA ARG A 24 -5.38 13.92 -16.03
C ARG A 24 -4.30 12.84 -15.82
N TRP A 25 -3.62 12.44 -16.89
CA TRP A 25 -2.53 11.46 -16.80
C TRP A 25 -1.27 12.04 -16.15
N THR A 26 -1.01 13.35 -16.31
CA THR A 26 0.05 14.05 -15.57
C THR A 26 -0.26 14.05 -14.07
N ILE A 27 -1.51 14.29 -13.70
CA ILE A 27 -1.95 14.18 -12.29
C ILE A 27 -1.77 12.74 -11.78
N CYS A 28 -2.17 11.74 -12.58
CA CYS A 28 -1.95 10.32 -12.22
C CYS A 28 -0.46 9.98 -12.03
N ALA A 29 0.41 10.49 -12.89
CA ALA A 29 1.86 10.32 -12.76
C ALA A 29 2.39 10.94 -11.45
N MET A 30 1.86 12.10 -11.04
CA MET A 30 2.20 12.71 -9.76
C MET A 30 1.76 11.83 -8.58
N LEU A 31 0.59 11.20 -8.63
CA LEU A 31 0.13 10.25 -7.62
C LEU A 31 1.01 9.01 -7.56
N PHE A 32 1.43 8.49 -8.73
CA PHE A 32 2.38 7.39 -8.84
C PHE A 32 3.71 7.71 -8.16
N VAL A 33 4.28 8.90 -8.42
CA VAL A 33 5.52 9.36 -7.79
C VAL A 33 5.35 9.52 -6.28
N ALA A 34 4.24 10.13 -5.81
CA ALA A 34 3.95 10.25 -4.39
C ALA A 34 3.92 8.88 -3.68
N THR A 35 3.25 7.89 -4.30
CA THR A 35 3.17 6.54 -3.76
C THR A 35 4.52 5.82 -3.78
N SER A 36 5.35 6.09 -4.79
CA SER A 36 6.72 5.56 -4.86
C SER A 36 7.60 6.11 -3.74
N ILE A 37 7.54 7.40 -3.48
CA ILE A 37 8.27 8.04 -2.38
C ILE A 37 7.77 7.50 -1.03
N ASN A 38 6.45 7.34 -0.85
CA ASN A 38 5.84 6.79 0.36
C ASN A 38 6.43 5.42 0.73
N TYR A 39 6.51 4.50 -0.23
CA TYR A 39 7.06 3.17 0.02
C TYR A 39 8.58 3.15 0.15
N MET A 40 9.27 4.08 -0.48
CA MET A 40 10.71 4.26 -0.29
C MET A 40 11.02 4.72 1.14
N ASP A 41 10.32 5.75 1.66
CA ASP A 41 10.52 6.28 3.02
C ASP A 41 10.23 5.23 4.11
N ARG A 42 9.25 4.36 3.89
CA ARG A 42 8.98 3.22 4.79
C ARG A 42 10.16 2.31 4.98
N GLN A 43 10.89 2.05 3.89
CA GLN A 43 11.95 1.05 3.88
C GLN A 43 13.29 1.59 4.39
N VAL A 44 13.50 2.90 4.47
CA VAL A 44 14.78 3.47 4.93
C VAL A 44 15.19 2.86 6.26
N ILE A 45 14.31 2.83 7.25
CA ILE A 45 14.68 2.31 8.58
C ILE A 45 14.93 0.81 8.58
N SER A 46 14.25 0.03 7.74
CA SER A 46 14.44 -1.42 7.68
C SER A 46 15.79 -1.78 7.06
N ILE A 47 16.18 -1.06 6.00
CA ILE A 47 17.49 -1.22 5.35
C ILE A 47 18.62 -0.77 6.29
N LEU A 48 18.39 0.28 7.05
CA LEU A 48 19.36 0.83 8.00
C LEU A 48 19.39 0.13 9.36
N LYS A 49 18.47 -0.81 9.65
CA LYS A 49 18.40 -1.46 10.96
C LYS A 49 19.76 -2.01 11.44
N PRO A 50 20.55 -2.76 10.62
CA PRO A 50 21.87 -3.22 11.06
C PRO A 50 22.80 -2.05 11.40
N THR A 51 22.81 -1.00 10.61
CA THR A 51 23.61 0.21 10.86
C THR A 51 23.18 0.91 12.15
N LEU A 52 21.88 1.07 12.40
CA LEU A 52 21.33 1.69 13.60
C LEU A 52 21.58 0.86 14.86
N THR A 53 21.59 -0.47 14.75
CA THR A 53 22.00 -1.36 15.85
C THR A 53 23.43 -1.05 16.30
N HIS A 54 24.34 -0.83 15.38
CA HIS A 54 25.74 -0.50 15.71
C HIS A 54 25.92 0.96 16.13
N SER A 55 25.23 1.92 15.52
CA SER A 55 25.50 3.36 15.75
C SER A 55 24.80 3.93 16.98
N ILE A 56 23.59 3.47 17.29
CA ILE A 56 22.79 3.99 18.43
C ILE A 56 22.36 2.89 19.41
N GLY A 57 22.87 1.66 19.27
CA GLY A 57 22.52 0.55 20.15
C GLY A 57 21.06 0.10 20.03
N MET A 58 20.43 0.23 18.87
CA MET A 58 19.02 -0.16 18.66
C MET A 58 18.85 -1.67 18.82
N THR A 59 18.17 -2.09 19.89
CA THR A 59 17.85 -3.50 20.16
C THR A 59 16.71 -4.00 19.28
N GLU A 60 16.48 -5.34 19.23
CA GLU A 60 15.35 -5.94 18.51
C GLU A 60 14.02 -5.39 19.01
N LEU A 61 13.87 -5.28 20.34
CA LEU A 61 12.67 -4.74 20.96
C LEU A 61 12.53 -3.23 20.67
N GLY A 62 13.64 -2.48 20.75
CA GLY A 62 13.65 -1.05 20.40
C GLY A 62 13.20 -0.81 18.96
N TYR A 63 13.73 -1.58 18.01
CA TYR A 63 13.30 -1.51 16.61
C TYR A 63 11.81 -1.86 16.43
N SER A 64 11.36 -2.91 17.12
CA SER A 64 9.94 -3.31 17.11
C SER A 64 9.04 -2.18 17.61
N HIS A 65 9.40 -1.49 18.70
CA HIS A 65 8.64 -0.35 19.22
C HIS A 65 8.55 0.81 18.20
N VAL A 66 9.64 1.07 17.47
CA VAL A 66 9.66 2.08 16.41
C VAL A 66 8.73 1.70 15.25
N VAL A 67 8.70 0.43 14.86
CA VAL A 67 7.75 -0.09 13.83
C VAL A 67 6.31 -0.05 14.34
N GLN A 68 6.07 -0.40 15.61
CA GLN A 68 4.75 -0.33 16.25
C GLN A 68 4.20 1.10 16.27
N ALA A 69 5.05 2.09 16.62
CA ALA A 69 4.66 3.49 16.63
C ALA A 69 4.14 3.94 15.25
N PHE A 70 4.82 3.52 14.19
CA PHE A 70 4.36 3.76 12.81
C PHE A 70 3.02 3.07 12.51
N GLN A 71 2.89 1.79 12.82
CA GLN A 71 1.69 0.99 12.52
C GLN A 71 0.45 1.55 13.23
N LEU A 72 0.60 1.90 14.52
CA LEU A 72 -0.47 2.51 15.31
C LEU A 72 -0.90 3.85 14.72
N ALA A 73 0.08 4.72 14.45
CA ALA A 73 -0.17 6.05 13.88
C ALA A 73 -0.81 5.95 12.48
N TYR A 74 -0.36 5.00 11.67
CA TYR A 74 -0.91 4.75 10.33
C TYR A 74 -2.37 4.29 10.41
N ALA A 75 -2.70 3.37 11.33
CA ALA A 75 -4.08 2.93 11.53
C ALA A 75 -5.00 4.09 11.98
N MET A 76 -4.55 4.92 12.93
CA MET A 76 -5.28 6.12 13.36
C MET A 76 -5.46 7.13 12.23
N GLY A 77 -4.40 7.37 11.48
CA GLY A 77 -4.38 8.31 10.38
C GLY A 77 -5.30 7.92 9.23
N LEU A 78 -5.44 6.63 8.91
CA LEU A 78 -6.40 6.14 7.90
C LEU A 78 -7.85 6.53 8.20
N LEU A 79 -8.24 6.56 9.49
CA LEU A 79 -9.59 6.96 9.90
C LEU A 79 -9.82 8.47 9.75
N MET A 80 -8.76 9.26 9.88
CA MET A 80 -8.83 10.73 9.94
C MET A 80 -8.57 11.37 8.57
N ALA A 81 -7.65 10.83 7.79
CA ALA A 81 -7.13 11.45 6.58
C ALA A 81 -8.19 11.71 5.52
N GLY A 82 -9.11 10.76 5.29
CA GLY A 82 -10.20 10.94 4.34
C GLY A 82 -11.05 12.16 4.68
N ARG A 83 -11.53 12.26 5.93
CA ARG A 83 -12.31 13.39 6.42
C ARG A 83 -11.54 14.72 6.39
N PHE A 84 -10.26 14.67 6.68
CA PHE A 84 -9.38 15.85 6.61
C PHE A 84 -9.31 16.38 5.17
N VAL A 85 -9.02 15.51 4.20
CA VAL A 85 -8.94 15.88 2.78
C VAL A 85 -10.29 16.34 2.26
N ASP A 86 -11.40 15.77 2.76
CA ASP A 86 -12.75 16.21 2.39
C ASP A 86 -13.05 17.63 2.85
N LYS A 87 -12.63 18.00 4.06
CA LYS A 87 -12.87 19.34 4.64
C LYS A 87 -11.96 20.40 4.03
N VAL A 88 -10.67 20.11 3.87
CA VAL A 88 -9.64 21.08 3.46
C VAL A 88 -9.52 21.18 1.93
N GLY A 89 -10.02 20.16 1.22
CA GLY A 89 -9.87 20.01 -0.23
C GLY A 89 -8.57 19.30 -0.61
N THR A 90 -8.60 18.65 -1.77
CA THR A 90 -7.53 17.75 -2.23
C THR A 90 -6.18 18.45 -2.37
N ARG A 91 -6.17 19.68 -2.93
CA ARG A 91 -4.91 20.42 -3.16
C ARG A 91 -4.13 20.67 -1.88
N ILE A 92 -4.78 21.32 -0.91
CA ILE A 92 -4.13 21.72 0.35
C ILE A 92 -4.00 20.49 1.27
N GLY A 93 -5.03 19.66 1.33
CA GLY A 93 -5.03 18.45 2.16
C GLY A 93 -3.85 17.53 1.83
N TYR A 94 -3.60 17.26 0.55
CA TYR A 94 -2.48 16.43 0.15
C TYR A 94 -1.12 17.08 0.45
N MET A 95 -1.01 18.41 0.26
CA MET A 95 0.22 19.14 0.62
C MET A 95 0.53 19.06 2.11
N VAL A 96 -0.47 19.24 2.99
CA VAL A 96 -0.29 19.16 4.44
C VAL A 96 0.13 17.74 4.85
N ILE A 97 -0.55 16.72 4.32
CA ILE A 97 -0.22 15.30 4.53
C ILE A 97 1.23 15.03 4.15
N MET A 98 1.63 15.46 2.94
CA MET A 98 2.98 15.27 2.43
C MET A 98 4.02 16.09 3.22
N ALA A 99 3.67 17.27 3.71
CA ALA A 99 4.56 18.10 4.52
C ALA A 99 4.83 17.44 5.90
N VAL A 100 3.79 16.93 6.57
CA VAL A 100 3.94 16.18 7.83
C VAL A 100 4.83 14.96 7.61
N TRP A 101 4.60 14.20 6.58
CA TRP A 101 5.38 13.03 6.21
C TRP A 101 6.85 13.42 5.88
N SER A 102 7.07 14.42 5.00
CA SER A 102 8.41 14.88 4.62
C SER A 102 9.24 15.35 5.83
N LEU A 103 8.66 16.19 6.69
CA LEU A 103 9.31 16.67 7.90
C LEU A 103 9.63 15.53 8.88
N SER A 104 8.71 14.57 9.00
CA SER A 104 8.91 13.39 9.85
C SER A 104 10.01 12.47 9.29
N ALA A 105 10.06 12.26 7.98
CA ALA A 105 11.12 11.51 7.33
C ALA A 105 12.48 12.14 7.62
N MET A 106 12.62 13.46 7.38
CA MET A 106 13.85 14.19 7.69
C MET A 106 14.16 14.24 9.20
N GLY A 107 13.13 14.27 10.05
CA GLY A 107 13.26 14.26 11.50
C GLY A 107 14.01 13.04 12.06
N HIS A 108 13.96 11.89 11.37
CA HIS A 108 14.75 10.71 11.74
C HIS A 108 16.27 10.98 11.70
N ALA A 109 16.73 11.90 10.87
CA ALA A 109 18.14 12.27 10.81
C ALA A 109 18.63 12.98 12.08
N LEU A 110 17.74 13.50 12.92
CA LEU A 110 18.06 14.16 14.19
C LEU A 110 17.93 13.19 15.38
N ALA A 111 17.37 12.00 15.15
CA ALA A 111 17.11 11.04 16.22
C ALA A 111 18.39 10.33 16.66
N SER A 112 18.63 10.29 17.95
CA SER A 112 19.82 9.69 18.60
C SER A 112 19.49 8.48 19.48
N ASN A 113 18.21 8.21 19.71
CA ASN A 113 17.74 7.10 20.55
C ASN A 113 16.39 6.54 20.05
N VAL A 114 16.00 5.39 20.61
CA VAL A 114 14.79 4.65 20.22
C VAL A 114 13.51 5.49 20.35
N LEU A 115 13.41 6.32 21.41
CA LEU A 115 12.22 7.15 21.64
C LEU A 115 12.06 8.21 20.55
N GLU A 116 13.14 8.91 20.19
CA GLU A 116 13.15 9.92 19.14
C GLU A 116 12.82 9.32 17.78
N PHE A 117 13.38 8.14 17.46
CA PHE A 117 12.97 7.37 16.28
C PHE A 117 11.49 6.99 16.33
N GLY A 118 10.98 6.58 17.49
CA GLY A 118 9.57 6.26 17.69
C GLY A 118 8.66 7.46 17.44
N ILE A 119 9.03 8.64 17.94
CA ILE A 119 8.28 9.89 17.73
C ILE A 119 8.27 10.26 16.24
N ALA A 120 9.44 10.27 15.58
CA ALA A 120 9.53 10.57 14.16
C ALA A 120 8.71 9.55 13.32
N ARG A 121 8.74 8.26 13.66
CA ARG A 121 7.96 7.21 13.03
C ARG A 121 6.46 7.36 13.24
N PHE A 122 6.04 7.79 14.42
CA PHE A 122 4.64 8.06 14.70
C PHE A 122 4.09 9.17 13.78
N PHE A 123 4.77 10.30 13.70
CA PHE A 123 4.34 11.37 12.80
C PHE A 123 4.46 11.00 11.31
N LEU A 124 5.46 10.20 10.94
CA LEU A 124 5.56 9.65 9.61
C LEU A 124 4.33 8.78 9.27
N GLY A 125 3.90 7.91 10.20
CA GLY A 125 2.73 7.08 10.05
C GLY A 125 1.44 7.88 9.86
N ILE A 126 1.25 8.95 10.64
CA ILE A 126 0.11 9.88 10.47
C ILE A 126 0.14 10.52 9.06
N GLY A 127 1.29 11.05 8.63
CA GLY A 127 1.42 11.67 7.31
C GLY A 127 1.20 10.67 6.19
N GLU A 128 1.90 9.54 6.21
CA GLU A 128 1.84 8.53 5.16
C GLU A 128 0.46 7.89 4.97
N SER A 129 -0.31 7.76 6.06
CA SER A 129 -1.66 7.19 6.02
C SER A 129 -2.61 7.97 5.11
N GLY A 130 -2.35 9.25 4.90
CA GLY A 130 -3.18 10.12 4.06
C GLY A 130 -2.94 9.95 2.56
N ASN A 131 -1.85 9.30 2.14
CA ASN A 131 -1.51 9.15 0.72
C ASN A 131 -2.62 8.47 -0.09
N PHE A 132 -3.08 7.30 0.32
CA PHE A 132 -4.11 6.55 -0.40
C PHE A 132 -5.47 7.27 -0.43
N PRO A 133 -6.04 7.76 0.69
CA PRO A 133 -7.27 8.53 0.66
C PRO A 133 -7.20 9.77 -0.24
N ALA A 134 -6.10 10.53 -0.18
CA ALA A 134 -5.91 11.71 -1.02
C ALA A 134 -5.76 11.34 -2.50
N ALA A 135 -5.03 10.27 -2.83
CA ALA A 135 -4.86 9.80 -4.20
C ALA A 135 -6.19 9.29 -4.80
N ILE A 136 -6.95 8.49 -4.06
CA ILE A 136 -8.26 7.99 -4.50
C ILE A 136 -9.21 9.16 -4.75
N LYS A 137 -9.24 10.16 -3.86
CA LYS A 137 -10.05 11.36 -4.05
C LYS A 137 -9.60 12.15 -5.28
N THR A 138 -8.30 12.30 -5.50
CA THR A 138 -7.75 12.95 -6.70
C THR A 138 -8.20 12.22 -7.97
N VAL A 139 -8.14 10.89 -7.98
CA VAL A 139 -8.63 10.09 -9.10
C VAL A 139 -10.13 10.29 -9.31
N ALA A 140 -10.92 10.34 -8.23
CA ALA A 140 -12.36 10.58 -8.33
C ALA A 140 -12.69 11.99 -8.88
N GLU A 141 -11.86 13.00 -8.63
CA GLU A 141 -12.01 14.37 -9.14
C GLU A 141 -11.55 14.51 -10.60
N TRP A 142 -10.54 13.75 -11.05
CA TRP A 142 -9.86 13.94 -12.33
C TRP A 142 -10.21 12.92 -13.42
N PHE A 143 -10.83 11.80 -13.05
CA PHE A 143 -11.10 10.69 -13.99
C PHE A 143 -12.59 10.35 -14.06
N PRO A 144 -13.10 10.09 -15.27
CA PRO A 144 -14.43 9.51 -15.46
C PRO A 144 -14.45 8.11 -14.81
N GLN A 145 -15.63 7.63 -14.45
CA GLN A 145 -15.80 6.36 -13.72
C GLN A 145 -15.19 5.16 -14.43
N SER A 146 -15.26 5.13 -15.76
CA SER A 146 -14.68 4.08 -16.61
C SER A 146 -13.17 3.98 -16.49
N GLU A 147 -12.45 5.08 -16.28
CA GLU A 147 -10.98 5.15 -16.22
C GLU A 147 -10.43 5.06 -14.78
N ARG A 148 -11.25 5.24 -13.73
CA ARG A 148 -10.79 5.31 -12.32
C ARG A 148 -10.04 4.07 -11.87
N SER A 149 -10.50 2.88 -12.24
CA SER A 149 -9.82 1.63 -11.86
C SER A 149 -8.44 1.54 -12.47
N PHE A 150 -8.27 1.98 -13.71
CA PHE A 150 -6.99 1.97 -14.39
C PHE A 150 -6.02 3.00 -13.78
N ALA A 151 -6.48 4.24 -13.55
CA ALA A 151 -5.70 5.28 -12.89
C ALA A 151 -5.27 4.86 -11.47
N THR A 152 -6.18 4.20 -10.71
CA THR A 152 -5.86 3.64 -9.39
C THR A 152 -4.79 2.56 -9.48
N GLY A 153 -4.87 1.68 -10.47
CA GLY A 153 -3.84 0.66 -10.73
C GLY A 153 -2.46 1.28 -11.00
N ILE A 154 -2.43 2.35 -11.82
CA ILE A 154 -1.17 3.05 -12.13
C ILE A 154 -0.56 3.64 -10.86
N PHE A 155 -1.28 4.47 -10.10
CA PHE A 155 -0.65 5.07 -8.91
C PHE A 155 -0.30 4.04 -7.85
N ASN A 156 -1.11 2.99 -7.68
CA ASN A 156 -0.81 1.92 -6.73
C ASN A 156 0.46 1.14 -7.11
N SER A 157 0.78 1.01 -8.40
CA SER A 157 2.02 0.36 -8.83
C SER A 157 3.28 1.10 -8.39
N GLY A 158 3.16 2.38 -8.00
CA GLY A 158 4.22 3.14 -7.35
C GLY A 158 4.74 2.50 -6.06
N THR A 159 3.91 1.72 -5.36
CA THR A 159 4.33 0.95 -4.16
C THR A 159 5.50 0.02 -4.47
N ASN A 160 5.43 -0.68 -5.60
CA ASN A 160 6.48 -1.59 -6.04
C ASN A 160 7.74 -0.82 -6.47
N LEU A 161 7.58 0.29 -7.19
CA LEU A 161 8.73 1.11 -7.59
C LEU A 161 9.46 1.67 -6.37
N GLY A 162 8.75 2.17 -5.37
CA GLY A 162 9.35 2.64 -4.10
C GLY A 162 10.10 1.54 -3.38
N ALA A 163 9.52 0.33 -3.32
CA ALA A 163 10.13 -0.84 -2.72
C ALA A 163 11.42 -1.29 -3.44
N ILE A 164 11.51 -1.11 -4.75
CA ILE A 164 12.69 -1.43 -5.56
C ILE A 164 13.76 -0.33 -5.46
N LEU A 165 13.36 0.95 -5.42
CA LEU A 165 14.29 2.07 -5.39
C LEU A 165 14.98 2.22 -4.02
N ALA A 166 14.30 1.92 -2.93
CA ALA A 166 14.87 2.06 -1.58
C ALA A 166 16.17 1.25 -1.40
N PRO A 167 16.23 -0.07 -1.74
CA PRO A 167 17.46 -0.86 -1.64
C PRO A 167 18.61 -0.40 -2.56
N LEU A 168 18.32 0.41 -3.58
CA LEU A 168 19.34 1.00 -4.44
C LEU A 168 19.88 2.31 -3.85
N ILE A 169 18.98 3.20 -3.46
CA ILE A 169 19.31 4.57 -3.06
C ILE A 169 19.85 4.62 -1.64
N VAL A 170 19.19 3.94 -0.70
CA VAL A 170 19.52 4.04 0.74
C VAL A 170 20.93 3.53 1.06
N PRO A 171 21.37 2.34 0.60
CA PRO A 171 22.74 1.90 0.83
C PRO A 171 23.77 2.84 0.20
N TRP A 172 23.54 3.27 -1.04
CA TRP A 172 24.47 4.15 -1.76
C TRP A 172 24.65 5.49 -1.03
N VAL A 173 23.57 6.13 -0.58
CA VAL A 173 23.63 7.38 0.20
C VAL A 173 24.32 7.15 1.53
N THR A 174 23.95 6.06 2.22
CA THR A 174 24.46 5.75 3.56
C THR A 174 25.97 5.52 3.57
N ILE A 175 26.48 4.76 2.61
CA ILE A 175 27.92 4.47 2.50
C ILE A 175 28.73 5.74 2.23
N ARG A 176 28.19 6.68 1.46
CA ARG A 176 28.93 7.91 1.08
C ARG A 176 28.78 9.07 2.06
N TYR A 177 27.59 9.21 2.66
CA TYR A 177 27.22 10.40 3.44
C TYR A 177 26.70 10.09 4.83
N GLY A 178 26.70 8.82 5.23
CA GLY A 178 26.17 8.37 6.51
C GLY A 178 24.65 8.15 6.50
N TRP A 179 24.16 7.44 7.53
CA TRP A 179 22.74 7.05 7.61
C TRP A 179 21.79 8.24 7.79
N HIS A 180 22.22 9.33 8.40
CA HIS A 180 21.44 10.57 8.53
C HIS A 180 21.04 11.13 7.15
N ALA A 181 22.00 11.11 6.22
CA ALA A 181 21.76 11.60 4.85
C ALA A 181 20.70 10.79 4.11
N ALA A 182 20.56 9.49 4.37
CA ALA A 182 19.52 8.68 3.74
C ALA A 182 18.11 9.19 4.08
N PHE A 183 17.83 9.52 5.34
CA PHE A 183 16.56 10.11 5.76
C PHE A 183 16.34 11.52 5.20
N LEU A 184 17.39 12.34 5.12
CA LEU A 184 17.29 13.68 4.54
C LEU A 184 16.99 13.63 3.05
N VAL A 185 17.68 12.77 2.29
CA VAL A 185 17.50 12.66 0.84
C VAL A 185 16.09 12.18 0.49
N THR A 186 15.58 11.15 1.17
CA THR A 186 14.24 10.64 0.89
C THR A 186 13.15 11.66 1.29
N GLY A 187 13.32 12.33 2.43
CA GLY A 187 12.44 13.44 2.82
C GLY A 187 12.48 14.63 1.86
N LEU A 188 13.64 14.94 1.26
CA LEU A 188 13.76 15.99 0.23
C LEU A 188 13.01 15.63 -1.05
N PHE A 189 12.94 14.36 -1.46
CA PHE A 189 12.09 13.96 -2.59
C PHE A 189 10.62 14.30 -2.33
N SER A 190 10.13 14.06 -1.11
CA SER A 190 8.79 14.45 -0.68
C SER A 190 8.58 15.97 -0.74
N ALA A 191 9.55 16.75 -0.26
CA ALA A 191 9.51 18.21 -0.30
C ALA A 191 9.51 18.76 -1.74
N ALA A 192 10.34 18.19 -2.61
CA ALA A 192 10.33 18.54 -4.04
C ALA A 192 9.00 18.23 -4.72
N TRP A 193 8.39 17.09 -4.37
CA TRP A 193 7.07 16.73 -4.87
C TRP A 193 6.00 17.75 -4.43
N ILE A 194 6.03 18.25 -3.19
CA ILE A 194 5.11 19.29 -2.71
C ILE A 194 5.18 20.54 -3.61
N ALA A 195 6.38 20.97 -3.98
CA ALA A 195 6.55 22.12 -4.86
C ALA A 195 5.94 21.88 -6.25
N VAL A 196 6.17 20.70 -6.83
CA VAL A 196 5.58 20.30 -8.11
C VAL A 196 4.04 20.23 -8.01
N TRP A 197 3.52 19.63 -6.94
CA TRP A 197 2.08 19.54 -6.70
C TRP A 197 1.44 20.91 -6.58
N PHE A 198 2.02 21.79 -5.77
CA PHE A 198 1.53 23.16 -5.60
C PHE A 198 1.46 23.93 -6.92
N ALA A 199 2.48 23.77 -7.76
CA ALA A 199 2.57 24.44 -9.04
C ALA A 199 1.57 23.88 -10.07
N LYS A 200 1.41 22.56 -10.14
CA LYS A 200 0.69 21.87 -11.21
C LYS A 200 -0.76 21.54 -10.87
N TYR A 201 -1.05 21.14 -9.61
CA TYR A 201 -2.39 20.69 -9.28
C TYR A 201 -3.36 21.87 -9.11
N ARG A 202 -4.49 21.77 -9.78
CA ARG A 202 -5.70 22.59 -9.59
C ARG A 202 -6.91 21.64 -9.62
N LYS A 203 -8.08 22.11 -9.25
CA LYS A 203 -9.31 21.34 -9.54
C LYS A 203 -9.55 21.33 -11.06
N PRO A 204 -10.22 20.30 -11.62
CA PRO A 204 -10.51 20.27 -13.06
C PRO A 204 -11.21 21.53 -13.56
N SER A 205 -12.19 22.07 -12.80
CA SER A 205 -12.89 23.31 -13.12
C SER A 205 -11.99 24.55 -13.26
N ASP A 206 -10.88 24.57 -12.51
CA ASP A 206 -10.02 25.74 -12.35
C ASP A 206 -8.67 25.57 -13.07
N HIS A 207 -8.48 24.44 -13.79
CA HIS A 207 -7.21 24.12 -14.41
C HIS A 207 -7.02 24.90 -15.73
N PRO A 208 -5.95 25.73 -15.85
CA PRO A 208 -5.82 26.68 -16.96
C PRO A 208 -5.61 26.03 -18.33
N THR A 209 -5.06 24.83 -18.38
CA THR A 209 -4.73 24.14 -19.65
C THR A 209 -5.73 23.03 -20.00
N LEU A 210 -6.76 22.82 -19.19
CA LEU A 210 -7.77 21.81 -19.45
C LEU A 210 -8.72 22.26 -20.56
N THR A 211 -8.89 21.44 -21.60
CA THR A 211 -9.82 21.75 -22.68
C THR A 211 -11.26 21.53 -22.23
N GLY A 212 -12.22 22.27 -22.82
CA GLY A 212 -13.64 22.04 -22.54
C GLY A 212 -14.11 20.63 -22.89
N ALA A 213 -13.49 19.98 -23.86
CA ALA A 213 -13.75 18.59 -24.21
C ALA A 213 -13.28 17.60 -23.13
N GLU A 214 -12.09 17.81 -22.58
CA GLU A 214 -11.55 16.98 -21.48
C GLU A 214 -12.36 17.20 -20.20
N LEU A 215 -12.77 18.43 -19.91
CA LEU A 215 -13.62 18.75 -18.78
C LEU A 215 -14.99 18.05 -18.87
N ARG A 216 -15.61 18.06 -20.05
CA ARG A 216 -16.85 17.29 -20.29
C ARG A 216 -16.64 15.80 -20.10
N HIS A 217 -15.58 15.23 -20.65
CA HIS A 217 -15.26 13.83 -20.50
C HIS A 217 -15.10 13.41 -19.02
N ILE A 218 -14.50 14.27 -18.17
CA ILE A 218 -14.35 14.02 -16.74
C ILE A 218 -15.72 14.01 -16.03
N TYR A 219 -16.65 14.88 -16.44
CA TYR A 219 -17.93 15.06 -15.73
C TYR A 219 -19.12 14.29 -16.35
N GLU A 220 -19.06 13.87 -17.61
CA GLU A 220 -20.18 13.18 -18.29
C GLU A 220 -20.66 11.90 -17.58
N GLU A 221 -19.75 11.19 -16.90
CA GLU A 221 -20.08 9.99 -16.12
C GLU A 221 -20.27 10.26 -14.61
N ALA A 222 -20.07 11.50 -14.14
CA ALA A 222 -20.17 11.81 -12.71
C ALA A 222 -21.62 11.85 -12.20
N ALA A 223 -22.60 11.86 -13.10
CA ALA A 223 -24.01 12.01 -12.78
C ALA A 223 -24.72 10.72 -12.30
N GLU A 224 -24.09 9.54 -12.33
CA GLU A 224 -24.64 8.37 -11.65
C GLU A 224 -24.51 8.52 -10.14
N GLN A 225 -25.58 9.02 -9.53
CA GLN A 225 -25.69 9.21 -8.09
C GLN A 225 -25.39 7.92 -7.36
N MET A 226 -24.30 7.91 -6.58
CA MET A 226 -24.12 6.93 -5.53
C MET A 226 -25.23 7.13 -4.50
N GLY A 227 -26.07 6.13 -4.31
CA GLY A 227 -27.07 6.12 -3.23
C GLY A 227 -26.42 6.36 -1.86
N PRO A 228 -27.22 6.59 -0.80
CA PRO A 228 -26.71 6.88 0.53
C PRO A 228 -25.72 5.79 1.00
N SER A 229 -24.61 6.21 1.58
CA SER A 229 -23.57 5.30 2.10
C SER A 229 -24.13 4.49 3.28
N THR A 230 -23.89 3.20 3.27
CA THR A 230 -24.30 2.34 4.41
C THR A 230 -23.47 2.70 5.64
N PRO A 231 -24.10 2.92 6.83
CA PRO A 231 -23.38 3.17 8.07
C PRO A 231 -22.41 2.04 8.37
N TRP A 232 -21.14 2.36 8.62
CA TRP A 232 -20.09 1.35 8.81
C TRP A 232 -20.34 0.43 10.01
N LEU A 233 -20.98 0.90 11.10
CA LEU A 233 -21.36 0.08 12.24
C LEU A 233 -22.33 -1.06 11.85
N LYS A 234 -23.23 -0.80 10.90
CA LYS A 234 -24.13 -1.81 10.36
C LYS A 234 -23.37 -2.88 9.57
N LEU A 235 -22.28 -2.49 8.90
CA LEU A 235 -21.45 -3.43 8.16
C LEU A 235 -20.75 -4.46 9.07
N LEU A 236 -20.48 -4.12 10.33
CA LEU A 236 -19.91 -5.04 11.31
C LEU A 236 -20.85 -6.18 11.73
N THR A 237 -22.15 -6.10 11.42
CA THR A 237 -23.10 -7.19 11.70
C THR A 237 -23.05 -8.32 10.67
N TYR A 238 -22.40 -8.10 9.50
CA TYR A 238 -22.34 -9.09 8.44
C TYR A 238 -21.11 -9.99 8.57
N ARG A 239 -21.30 -11.30 8.48
CA ARG A 239 -20.21 -12.31 8.51
C ARG A 239 -19.19 -12.09 7.38
N GLN A 240 -19.65 -11.61 6.22
CA GLN A 240 -18.82 -11.31 5.07
C GLN A 240 -17.82 -10.18 5.34
N THR A 241 -18.19 -9.19 6.17
CA THR A 241 -17.25 -8.14 6.62
C THR A 241 -16.12 -8.76 7.45
N TRP A 242 -16.46 -9.67 8.36
CA TRP A 242 -15.46 -10.36 9.18
C TRP A 242 -14.60 -11.34 8.38
N ALA A 243 -15.18 -12.00 7.38
CA ALA A 243 -14.39 -12.84 6.44
C ALA A 243 -13.27 -12.05 5.79
N PHE A 244 -13.58 -10.86 5.28
CA PHE A 244 -12.61 -9.97 4.68
C PHE A 244 -11.64 -9.38 5.72
N ALA A 245 -12.15 -8.85 6.83
CA ALA A 245 -11.35 -8.21 7.86
C ALA A 245 -10.34 -9.17 8.52
N ILE A 246 -10.77 -10.39 8.87
CA ILE A 246 -9.89 -11.41 9.47
C ILE A 246 -8.91 -11.93 8.41
N GLY A 247 -9.34 -12.09 7.15
CA GLY A 247 -8.44 -12.44 6.06
C GLY A 247 -7.30 -11.44 5.92
N LYS A 248 -7.60 -10.15 5.97
CA LYS A 248 -6.60 -9.06 5.96
C LYS A 248 -5.75 -9.03 7.25
N PHE A 249 -6.38 -9.19 8.40
CA PHE A 249 -5.71 -9.23 9.70
C PHE A 249 -4.63 -10.33 9.77
N LEU A 250 -4.87 -11.47 9.14
CA LEU A 250 -3.91 -12.59 9.14
C LEU A 250 -2.82 -12.44 8.08
N THR A 251 -3.11 -11.84 6.92
CA THR A 251 -2.19 -11.88 5.76
C THR A 251 -1.41 -10.59 5.55
N ASP A 252 -1.99 -9.40 5.80
CA ASP A 252 -1.26 -8.13 5.66
C ASP A 252 -0.05 -8.01 6.59
N PRO A 253 -0.10 -8.52 7.85
CA PRO A 253 1.06 -8.55 8.73
C PRO A 253 2.29 -9.23 8.15
N VAL A 254 2.10 -10.28 7.34
CA VAL A 254 3.21 -10.98 6.68
C VAL A 254 3.93 -10.06 5.69
N TRP A 255 3.19 -9.24 4.96
CA TRP A 255 3.78 -8.24 4.08
C TRP A 255 4.58 -7.18 4.86
N TRP A 256 4.02 -6.68 5.97
CA TRP A 256 4.72 -5.75 6.85
C TRP A 256 5.98 -6.37 7.45
N PHE A 257 5.93 -7.66 7.81
CA PHE A 257 7.10 -8.40 8.26
C PHE A 257 8.17 -8.45 7.17
N TYR A 258 7.83 -8.75 5.92
CA TYR A 258 8.78 -8.73 4.83
C TYR A 258 9.38 -7.33 4.61
N LEU A 259 8.57 -6.29 4.61
CA LEU A 259 9.06 -4.92 4.43
C LEU A 259 10.03 -4.47 5.53
N PHE A 260 9.77 -4.84 6.79
CA PHE A 260 10.53 -4.32 7.92
C PHE A 260 11.65 -5.21 8.41
N TRP A 261 11.61 -6.51 8.18
CA TRP A 261 12.58 -7.46 8.75
C TRP A 261 13.41 -8.23 7.74
N LEU A 262 13.06 -8.27 6.43
CA LEU A 262 13.90 -8.97 5.46
C LEU A 262 15.33 -8.43 5.36
N PRO A 263 15.60 -7.12 5.38
CA PRO A 263 16.98 -6.65 5.38
C PRO A 263 17.80 -7.17 6.57
N ASP A 264 17.23 -7.16 7.77
CA ASP A 264 17.85 -7.68 8.97
C ASP A 264 18.03 -9.21 8.93
N PHE A 265 17.04 -9.93 8.41
CA PHE A 265 17.15 -11.38 8.18
C PHE A 265 18.33 -11.72 7.27
N PHE A 266 18.45 -11.05 6.13
CA PHE A 266 19.57 -11.28 5.21
C PHE A 266 20.92 -10.94 5.84
N SER A 267 20.99 -9.82 6.56
CA SER A 267 22.20 -9.41 7.26
C SER A 267 22.62 -10.45 8.33
N LYS A 268 21.69 -10.94 9.15
CA LYS A 268 21.98 -11.89 10.23
C LYS A 268 22.23 -13.32 9.73
N ARG A 269 21.45 -13.78 8.77
CA ARG A 269 21.47 -15.16 8.33
C ARG A 269 22.58 -15.45 7.32
N PHE A 270 22.83 -14.51 6.40
CA PHE A 270 23.78 -14.65 5.30
C PHE A 270 24.96 -13.68 5.40
N HIS A 271 25.05 -12.92 6.51
CA HIS A 271 26.13 -11.97 6.79
C HIS A 271 26.29 -10.90 5.70
N LEU A 272 25.18 -10.53 5.05
CA LEU A 272 25.19 -9.48 4.03
C LEU A 272 25.35 -8.12 4.68
N ASP A 273 26.35 -7.39 4.24
CA ASP A 273 26.54 -5.99 4.59
C ASP A 273 25.60 -5.08 3.78
N LEU A 274 25.59 -3.80 4.12
CA LEU A 274 24.71 -2.83 3.48
C LEU A 274 24.92 -2.72 1.96
N SER A 275 26.12 -2.97 1.45
CA SER A 275 26.44 -2.89 0.02
C SER A 275 25.87 -4.07 -0.78
N HIS A 276 25.67 -5.22 -0.15
CA HIS A 276 25.19 -6.45 -0.78
C HIS A 276 23.69 -6.70 -0.54
N LEU A 277 23.06 -6.00 0.42
CA LEU A 277 21.61 -6.14 0.72
C LEU A 277 20.69 -5.71 -0.45
N GLY A 278 21.17 -4.85 -1.34
CA GLY A 278 20.35 -4.28 -2.41
C GLY A 278 19.78 -5.34 -3.35
N MET A 279 20.63 -6.22 -3.90
CA MET A 279 20.21 -7.21 -4.91
C MET A 279 19.17 -8.22 -4.41
N PRO A 280 19.32 -8.87 -3.25
CA PRO A 280 18.29 -9.74 -2.68
C PRO A 280 16.93 -9.08 -2.58
N LEU A 281 16.88 -7.87 -2.04
CA LEU A 281 15.63 -7.12 -1.84
C LEU A 281 14.98 -6.72 -3.17
N ILE A 282 15.79 -6.28 -4.14
CA ILE A 282 15.31 -5.95 -5.49
C ILE A 282 14.67 -7.17 -6.15
N VAL A 283 15.30 -8.34 -6.07
CA VAL A 283 14.75 -9.58 -6.66
C VAL A 283 13.42 -9.95 -6.00
N VAL A 284 13.35 -9.91 -4.67
CA VAL A 284 12.12 -10.22 -3.92
C VAL A 284 10.99 -9.24 -4.28
N TYR A 285 11.26 -7.92 -4.31
CA TYR A 285 10.23 -6.92 -4.58
C TYR A 285 9.81 -6.89 -6.06
N ASN A 286 10.72 -7.17 -7.01
CA ASN A 286 10.32 -7.39 -8.41
C ASN A 286 9.41 -8.61 -8.56
N ALA A 287 9.75 -9.73 -7.90
CA ALA A 287 8.89 -10.90 -7.90
C ALA A 287 7.49 -10.59 -7.32
N SER A 288 7.42 -9.75 -6.26
CA SER A 288 6.14 -9.31 -5.70
C SER A 288 5.32 -8.48 -6.70
N ALA A 289 5.96 -7.59 -7.47
CA ALA A 289 5.30 -6.81 -8.52
C ALA A 289 4.71 -7.71 -9.62
N ILE A 290 5.48 -8.69 -10.07
CA ILE A 290 5.02 -9.72 -11.03
C ILE A 290 3.86 -10.53 -10.43
N GLY A 291 3.97 -10.90 -9.17
CA GLY A 291 2.94 -11.62 -8.42
C GLY A 291 1.62 -10.86 -8.30
N SER A 292 1.67 -9.54 -8.16
CA SER A 292 0.47 -8.68 -8.14
C SER A 292 -0.30 -8.75 -9.45
N ILE A 293 0.40 -8.63 -10.58
CA ILE A 293 -0.20 -8.71 -11.93
C ILE A 293 -0.68 -10.14 -12.20
N GLY A 294 0.20 -11.12 -12.01
CA GLY A 294 -0.09 -12.53 -12.25
C GLY A 294 -1.23 -13.06 -11.39
N GLY A 295 -1.27 -12.66 -10.12
CA GLY A 295 -2.32 -13.04 -9.17
C GLY A 295 -3.69 -12.49 -9.53
N GLY A 296 -3.75 -11.25 -10.04
CA GLY A 296 -4.99 -10.69 -10.59
C GLY A 296 -5.49 -11.44 -11.83
N TRP A 297 -4.58 -11.94 -12.65
CA TRP A 297 -4.90 -12.73 -13.84
C TRP A 297 -5.19 -14.21 -13.53
N LEU A 298 -4.67 -14.75 -12.43
CA LEU A 298 -4.75 -16.17 -12.07
C LEU A 298 -6.16 -16.78 -12.08
N PRO A 299 -7.27 -16.09 -11.74
CA PRO A 299 -8.62 -16.64 -11.86
C PRO A 299 -9.08 -16.87 -13.31
N VAL A 300 -8.49 -16.16 -14.31
CA VAL A 300 -8.97 -16.16 -15.69
C VAL A 300 -8.91 -17.54 -16.35
N PRO A 301 -7.78 -18.30 -16.31
CA PRO A 301 -7.73 -19.65 -16.88
C PRO A 301 -8.75 -20.60 -16.24
N PHE A 302 -8.99 -20.50 -14.93
CA PHE A 302 -10.00 -21.34 -14.27
C PHE A 302 -11.42 -21.03 -14.71
N ARG A 303 -11.71 -19.76 -15.01
CA ARG A 303 -13.00 -19.38 -15.62
C ARG A 303 -13.16 -19.95 -17.01
N ARG A 304 -12.09 -19.97 -17.81
CA ARG A 304 -12.10 -20.60 -19.15
C ARG A 304 -12.32 -22.11 -19.08
N LEU A 305 -11.91 -22.75 -17.99
CA LEU A 305 -12.15 -24.16 -17.70
C LEU A 305 -13.56 -24.43 -17.13
N GLY A 306 -14.45 -23.42 -17.10
CA GLY A 306 -15.85 -23.60 -16.69
C GLY A 306 -16.14 -23.38 -15.20
N LEU A 307 -15.15 -22.98 -14.37
CA LEU A 307 -15.41 -22.66 -12.99
C LEU A 307 -16.20 -21.34 -12.86
N SER A 308 -17.10 -21.27 -11.88
CA SER A 308 -17.75 -20.01 -11.54
C SER A 308 -16.71 -18.97 -11.09
N ALA A 309 -17.03 -17.65 -11.20
CA ALA A 309 -16.14 -16.57 -10.83
C ALA A 309 -15.62 -16.74 -9.38
N THR A 310 -16.49 -17.10 -8.45
CA THR A 310 -16.15 -17.35 -7.03
C THR A 310 -15.21 -18.54 -6.89
N ARG A 311 -15.51 -19.69 -7.53
CA ARG A 311 -14.63 -20.87 -7.46
C ARG A 311 -13.27 -20.59 -8.06
N ALA A 312 -13.21 -19.93 -9.21
CA ALA A 312 -11.96 -19.54 -9.86
C ALA A 312 -11.09 -18.65 -8.94
N ARG A 313 -11.71 -17.67 -8.24
CA ARG A 313 -11.01 -16.81 -7.28
C ARG A 313 -10.51 -17.58 -6.06
N LEU A 314 -11.36 -18.39 -5.45
CA LEU A 314 -10.95 -19.20 -4.29
C LEU A 314 -9.85 -20.19 -4.64
N THR A 315 -9.85 -20.76 -5.86
CA THR A 315 -8.76 -21.61 -6.38
C THR A 315 -7.47 -20.81 -6.55
N ALA A 316 -7.53 -19.60 -7.10
CA ALA A 316 -6.38 -18.71 -7.20
C ALA A 316 -5.82 -18.35 -5.81
N MET A 317 -6.68 -18.04 -4.85
CA MET A 317 -6.27 -17.81 -3.47
C MET A 317 -5.64 -19.05 -2.82
N LEU A 318 -6.16 -20.24 -3.07
CA LEU A 318 -5.56 -21.49 -2.58
C LEU A 318 -4.16 -21.71 -3.16
N ILE A 319 -3.97 -21.50 -4.46
CA ILE A 319 -2.66 -21.61 -5.11
C ILE A 319 -1.67 -20.61 -4.46
N CYS A 320 -2.08 -19.35 -4.26
CA CYS A 320 -1.25 -18.37 -3.57
C CYS A 320 -0.94 -18.82 -2.13
N ALA A 321 -1.93 -19.29 -1.38
CA ALA A 321 -1.72 -19.78 -0.01
C ALA A 321 -0.72 -20.94 0.06
N CYS A 322 -0.84 -21.93 -0.83
CA CYS A 322 0.10 -23.04 -0.92
C CYS A 322 1.50 -22.60 -1.36
N ALA A 323 1.60 -21.60 -2.25
CA ALA A 323 2.89 -21.09 -2.73
C ALA A 323 3.67 -20.31 -1.66
N VAL A 324 3.02 -19.81 -0.60
CA VAL A 324 3.72 -19.20 0.55
C VAL A 324 4.33 -20.28 1.48
N VAL A 325 3.72 -21.46 1.58
CA VAL A 325 4.13 -22.49 2.55
C VAL A 325 5.63 -22.81 2.52
N PRO A 326 6.30 -22.96 1.37
CA PRO A 326 7.74 -23.28 1.34
C PRO A 326 8.65 -22.29 2.06
N VAL A 327 8.19 -21.07 2.36
CA VAL A 327 8.99 -20.05 3.06
C VAL A 327 9.46 -20.53 4.44
N PHE A 328 8.74 -21.46 5.06
CA PHE A 328 9.11 -22.03 6.35
C PHE A 328 10.47 -22.76 6.31
N LEU A 329 10.87 -23.29 5.15
CA LEU A 329 12.13 -24.01 4.95
C LEU A 329 13.36 -23.10 4.98
N ILE A 330 13.17 -21.78 4.88
CA ILE A 330 14.25 -20.81 4.69
C ILE A 330 15.31 -20.85 5.81
N ASN A 331 14.90 -21.18 7.03
CA ASN A 331 15.80 -21.26 8.18
C ASN A 331 16.75 -22.47 8.13
N TYR A 332 16.42 -23.47 7.32
CA TYR A 332 17.20 -24.70 7.17
C TYR A 332 18.14 -24.64 5.96
N LEU A 333 18.08 -23.57 5.15
CA LEU A 333 18.86 -23.43 3.94
C LEU A 333 20.21 -22.76 4.22
N SER A 334 21.24 -23.25 3.55
CA SER A 334 22.57 -22.64 3.56
C SER A 334 22.81 -21.71 2.37
N SER A 335 22.04 -21.88 1.28
CA SER A 335 22.19 -21.07 0.06
C SER A 335 21.34 -19.81 0.14
N GLU A 336 22.00 -18.66 0.01
CA GLU A 336 21.35 -17.35 -0.09
C GLU A 336 20.37 -17.27 -1.27
N TRP A 337 20.79 -17.76 -2.45
CA TRP A 337 19.97 -17.69 -3.66
C TRP A 337 18.71 -18.55 -3.58
N VAL A 338 18.76 -19.70 -2.91
CA VAL A 338 17.56 -20.51 -2.66
C VAL A 338 16.63 -19.79 -1.68
N ALA A 339 17.18 -19.14 -0.67
CA ALA A 339 16.40 -18.33 0.26
C ALA A 339 15.71 -17.14 -0.46
N ILE A 340 16.45 -16.44 -1.34
CA ILE A 340 15.91 -15.37 -2.18
C ILE A 340 14.78 -15.90 -3.07
N ALA A 341 14.95 -17.07 -3.70
CA ALA A 341 13.93 -17.67 -4.55
C ALA A 341 12.64 -18.00 -3.78
N LEU A 342 12.75 -18.60 -2.57
CA LEU A 342 11.60 -18.90 -1.73
C LEU A 342 10.91 -17.63 -1.21
N LEU A 343 11.67 -16.62 -0.82
CA LEU A 343 11.12 -15.32 -0.43
C LEU A 343 10.44 -14.62 -1.60
N SER A 344 11.03 -14.69 -2.79
CA SER A 344 10.44 -14.16 -4.03
C SER A 344 9.12 -14.85 -4.36
N LEU A 345 9.06 -16.17 -4.24
CA LEU A 345 7.83 -16.95 -4.42
C LEU A 345 6.78 -16.53 -3.38
N ALA A 346 7.16 -16.44 -2.11
CA ALA A 346 6.24 -16.05 -1.03
C ALA A 346 5.75 -14.61 -1.19
N ALA A 347 6.61 -13.66 -1.58
CA ALA A 347 6.24 -12.27 -1.81
C ALA A 347 5.31 -12.13 -3.04
N ALA A 348 5.61 -12.85 -4.12
CA ALA A 348 4.74 -12.91 -5.31
C ALA A 348 3.37 -13.51 -4.96
N ALA A 349 3.36 -14.61 -4.22
CA ALA A 349 2.14 -15.27 -3.77
C ALA A 349 1.30 -14.38 -2.82
N HIS A 350 1.96 -13.64 -1.91
CA HIS A 350 1.27 -12.64 -1.08
C HIS A 350 0.58 -11.58 -1.94
N GLN A 351 1.27 -11.01 -2.91
CA GLN A 351 0.67 -9.98 -3.77
C GLN A 351 -0.45 -10.55 -4.64
N GLY A 352 -0.31 -11.78 -5.12
CA GLY A 352 -1.37 -12.50 -5.81
C GLY A 352 -2.60 -12.75 -4.92
N TRP A 353 -2.38 -13.15 -3.66
CA TRP A 353 -3.43 -13.24 -2.65
C TRP A 353 -4.10 -11.90 -2.42
N SER A 354 -3.31 -10.84 -2.19
CA SER A 354 -3.80 -9.48 -1.93
C SER A 354 -4.68 -8.97 -3.07
N ALA A 355 -4.28 -9.16 -4.32
CA ALA A 355 -5.07 -8.78 -5.49
C ALA A 355 -6.45 -9.47 -5.51
N ASN A 356 -6.52 -10.74 -5.10
CA ASN A 356 -7.77 -11.50 -5.06
C ASN A 356 -8.64 -11.15 -3.85
N ILE A 357 -8.08 -11.05 -2.64
CA ILE A 357 -8.87 -10.76 -1.44
C ILE A 357 -9.46 -9.35 -1.50
N LEU A 358 -8.73 -8.35 -2.02
CA LEU A 358 -9.20 -6.97 -2.16
C LEU A 358 -10.40 -6.81 -3.10
N THR A 359 -10.65 -7.77 -3.98
CA THR A 359 -11.83 -7.76 -4.84
C THR A 359 -13.06 -8.41 -4.20
N THR A 360 -12.90 -9.18 -3.11
CA THR A 360 -14.02 -9.88 -2.46
C THR A 360 -15.10 -8.95 -1.89
N PRO A 361 -14.80 -7.72 -1.36
CA PRO A 361 -15.84 -6.77 -0.99
C PRO A 361 -16.76 -6.40 -2.15
N SER A 362 -16.21 -6.21 -3.36
CA SER A 362 -17.00 -5.88 -4.56
C SER A 362 -17.88 -7.05 -5.03
N ASP A 363 -17.50 -8.29 -4.72
CA ASP A 363 -18.33 -9.45 -5.03
C ASP A 363 -19.50 -9.60 -4.06
N MET A 364 -19.27 -9.28 -2.78
CA MET A 364 -20.20 -9.55 -1.68
C MET A 364 -21.10 -8.37 -1.32
N PHE A 365 -20.68 -7.13 -1.56
CA PHE A 365 -21.39 -5.94 -1.12
C PHE A 365 -21.83 -5.05 -2.28
N PRO A 366 -22.90 -4.25 -2.11
CA PRO A 366 -23.28 -3.22 -3.06
C PRO A 366 -22.20 -2.13 -3.11
N ARG A 367 -22.10 -1.43 -4.27
CA ARG A 367 -21.07 -0.40 -4.51
C ARG A 367 -20.95 0.65 -3.40
N THR A 368 -22.09 1.03 -2.79
CA THR A 368 -22.16 2.00 -1.69
C THR A 368 -21.49 1.55 -0.39
N ALA A 369 -21.27 0.25 -0.20
CA ALA A 369 -20.67 -0.33 1.00
C ALA A 369 -19.22 -0.77 0.80
N VAL A 370 -18.77 -0.99 -0.45
CA VAL A 370 -17.43 -1.53 -0.76
C VAL A 370 -16.31 -0.71 -0.11
N GLY A 371 -16.35 0.62 -0.22
CA GLY A 371 -15.33 1.49 0.36
C GLY A 371 -15.21 1.35 1.88
N SER A 372 -16.37 1.30 2.57
CA SER A 372 -16.40 1.13 4.03
C SER A 372 -15.89 -0.24 4.47
N VAL A 373 -16.28 -1.32 3.77
CA VAL A 373 -15.78 -2.67 4.06
C VAL A 373 -14.28 -2.76 3.81
N THR A 374 -13.79 -2.17 2.73
CA THR A 374 -12.35 -2.11 2.42
C THR A 374 -11.58 -1.35 3.50
N GLY A 375 -12.14 -0.26 4.00
CA GLY A 375 -11.57 0.50 5.13
C GLY A 375 -11.47 -0.31 6.42
N ILE A 376 -12.55 -1.06 6.77
CA ILE A 376 -12.56 -1.97 7.93
C ILE A 376 -11.45 -3.03 7.80
N GLY A 377 -11.31 -3.64 6.62
CA GLY A 377 -10.26 -4.63 6.38
C GLY A 377 -8.85 -4.03 6.42
N GLY A 378 -8.65 -2.82 5.87
CA GLY A 378 -7.37 -2.11 5.93
C GLY A 378 -6.95 -1.81 7.38
N MET A 379 -7.90 -1.36 8.22
CA MET A 379 -7.68 -1.16 9.65
C MET A 379 -7.33 -2.48 10.35
N ALA A 380 -8.06 -3.57 10.06
CA ALA A 380 -7.77 -4.88 10.63
C ALA A 380 -6.37 -5.37 10.25
N GLY A 381 -5.95 -5.19 8.99
CA GLY A 381 -4.59 -5.49 8.53
C GLY A 381 -3.52 -4.68 9.27
N SER A 382 -3.76 -3.39 9.51
CA SER A 382 -2.84 -2.52 10.27
C SER A 382 -2.72 -2.94 11.73
N VAL A 383 -3.83 -3.31 12.38
CA VAL A 383 -3.83 -3.84 13.75
C VAL A 383 -3.05 -5.17 13.81
N GLY A 384 -3.28 -6.05 12.83
CA GLY A 384 -2.50 -7.29 12.71
C GLY A 384 -1.00 -7.02 12.54
N GLY A 385 -0.63 -6.02 11.73
CA GLY A 385 0.75 -5.57 11.56
C GLY A 385 1.39 -5.08 12.85
N PHE A 386 0.67 -4.26 13.62
CA PHE A 386 1.11 -3.81 14.94
C PHE A 386 1.39 -4.99 15.88
N LEU A 387 0.47 -5.95 15.96
CA LEU A 387 0.62 -7.14 16.79
C LEU A 387 1.80 -8.01 16.33
N LEU A 388 1.93 -8.25 15.02
CA LEU A 388 3.04 -9.03 14.51
C LEU A 388 4.38 -8.33 14.75
N ALA A 389 4.46 -7.01 14.64
CA ALA A 389 5.66 -6.25 14.98
C ALA A 389 6.05 -6.44 16.45
N THR A 390 5.05 -6.44 17.36
CA THR A 390 5.25 -6.75 18.78
C THR A 390 5.85 -8.14 18.97
N PHE A 391 5.19 -9.17 18.41
CA PHE A 391 5.66 -10.55 18.51
C PHE A 391 7.05 -10.74 17.89
N THR A 392 7.32 -10.11 16.75
CA THR A 392 8.62 -10.19 16.09
C THR A 392 9.73 -9.64 16.98
N GLY A 393 9.54 -8.49 17.60
CA GLY A 393 10.52 -7.91 18.52
C GLY A 393 10.84 -8.83 19.70
N TYR A 394 9.81 -9.34 20.38
CA TYR A 394 9.99 -10.28 21.49
C TYR A 394 10.65 -11.60 21.09
N ILE A 395 10.20 -12.21 19.99
CA ILE A 395 10.76 -13.47 19.50
C ILE A 395 12.23 -13.30 19.16
N LEU A 396 12.59 -12.26 18.42
CA LEU A 396 13.99 -12.01 18.03
C LEU A 396 14.87 -11.63 19.22
N GLN A 397 14.34 -10.86 20.18
CA GLN A 397 15.09 -10.51 21.40
C GLN A 397 15.38 -11.74 22.27
N LEU A 398 14.46 -12.71 22.35
CA LEU A 398 14.59 -13.88 23.21
C LEU A 398 15.32 -15.04 22.52
N THR A 399 15.11 -15.23 21.22
CA THR A 399 15.59 -16.43 20.52
C THR A 399 16.66 -16.14 19.47
N GLY A 400 16.76 -14.90 18.99
CA GLY A 400 17.60 -14.53 17.84
C GLY A 400 17.18 -15.19 16.52
N SER A 401 16.06 -15.95 16.50
CA SER A 401 15.69 -16.82 15.38
C SER A 401 14.42 -16.33 14.68
N TYR A 402 14.44 -16.35 13.36
CA TYR A 402 13.30 -16.08 12.49
C TYR A 402 12.40 -17.30 12.25
N ALA A 403 12.72 -18.49 12.77
CA ALA A 403 12.05 -19.76 12.42
C ALA A 403 10.55 -19.73 12.70
N SER A 404 10.13 -19.30 13.89
CA SER A 404 8.72 -19.20 14.28
C SER A 404 7.96 -18.14 13.47
N LEU A 405 8.63 -17.05 13.07
CA LEU A 405 8.06 -15.98 12.27
C LEU A 405 7.76 -16.45 10.84
N PHE A 406 8.68 -17.20 10.23
CA PHE A 406 8.44 -17.80 8.91
C PHE A 406 7.44 -18.95 8.96
N ALA A 407 7.38 -19.73 10.05
CA ALA A 407 6.34 -20.74 10.26
C ALA A 407 4.93 -20.07 10.36
N LEU A 408 4.82 -18.96 11.09
CA LEU A 408 3.60 -18.18 11.16
C LEU A 408 3.23 -17.63 9.76
N ALA A 409 4.18 -17.06 9.04
CA ALA A 409 3.94 -16.55 7.69
C ALA A 409 3.46 -17.65 6.73
N ALA A 410 4.07 -18.86 6.81
CA ALA A 410 3.69 -20.00 5.98
C ALA A 410 2.27 -20.50 6.24
N SER A 411 1.78 -20.43 7.49
CA SER A 411 0.45 -20.92 7.88
C SER A 411 -0.66 -19.88 7.71
N ALA A 412 -0.33 -18.59 7.80
CA ALA A 412 -1.31 -17.50 7.86
C ALA A 412 -2.31 -17.49 6.69
N TYR A 413 -1.86 -17.78 5.48
CA TYR A 413 -2.70 -17.74 4.27
C TYR A 413 -3.68 -18.91 4.20
N LEU A 414 -3.25 -20.11 4.61
CA LEU A 414 -4.13 -21.27 4.67
C LEU A 414 -5.22 -21.06 5.73
N VAL A 415 -4.85 -20.55 6.90
CA VAL A 415 -5.80 -20.21 7.95
C VAL A 415 -6.77 -19.12 7.48
N ALA A 416 -6.24 -18.07 6.84
CA ALA A 416 -7.06 -16.99 6.28
C ALA A 416 -8.06 -17.51 5.23
N LEU A 417 -7.63 -18.43 4.35
CA LEU A 417 -8.52 -19.04 3.36
C LEU A 417 -9.65 -19.84 4.02
N VAL A 418 -9.34 -20.65 5.04
CA VAL A 418 -10.34 -21.39 5.81
C VAL A 418 -11.35 -20.42 6.43
N VAL A 419 -10.89 -19.34 7.05
CA VAL A 419 -11.76 -18.31 7.64
C VAL A 419 -12.65 -17.66 6.59
N VAL A 420 -12.08 -17.26 5.44
CA VAL A 420 -12.85 -16.63 4.36
C VAL A 420 -13.93 -17.58 3.84
N VAL A 421 -13.60 -18.85 3.59
CA VAL A 421 -14.56 -19.84 3.06
C VAL A 421 -15.65 -20.16 4.09
N THR A 422 -15.33 -20.24 5.38
CA THR A 422 -16.29 -20.56 6.44
C THR A 422 -17.23 -19.40 6.77
N LEU A 423 -16.71 -18.17 6.82
CA LEU A 423 -17.52 -16.99 7.14
C LEU A 423 -18.29 -16.44 5.93
N ALA A 424 -17.75 -16.60 4.72
CA ALA A 424 -18.39 -16.15 3.48
C ALA A 424 -18.49 -17.29 2.45
N PRO A 425 -19.25 -18.37 2.71
CA PRO A 425 -19.32 -19.52 1.82
C PRO A 425 -19.82 -19.09 0.42
N GLY A 426 -19.00 -19.38 -0.59
CA GLY A 426 -19.29 -19.02 -1.98
C GLY A 426 -19.31 -17.52 -2.26
N LEU A 427 -18.75 -16.67 -1.40
CA LEU A 427 -18.71 -15.20 -1.51
C LEU A 427 -20.09 -14.61 -1.91
N LYS A 428 -21.16 -15.14 -1.28
CA LYS A 428 -22.53 -14.74 -1.59
C LYS A 428 -22.76 -13.26 -1.27
N LYS A 429 -23.50 -12.58 -2.15
CA LYS A 429 -23.89 -11.19 -1.98
C LYS A 429 -24.74 -11.00 -0.71
N VAL A 430 -24.46 -9.91 -0.02
CA VAL A 430 -25.21 -9.45 1.15
C VAL A 430 -26.35 -8.57 0.69
N GLU A 431 -27.56 -8.87 1.16
CA GLU A 431 -28.69 -7.94 1.06
C GLU A 431 -28.55 -6.91 2.20
N VAL A 432 -28.00 -5.76 1.88
CA VAL A 432 -27.92 -4.66 2.83
C VAL A 432 -29.32 -4.05 2.95
N ARG A 433 -30.07 -4.43 3.98
CA ARG A 433 -31.35 -3.81 4.27
C ARG A 433 -31.12 -2.34 4.64
N ALA A 434 -31.90 -1.44 4.07
CA ALA A 434 -31.82 0.01 4.29
C ALA A 434 -31.99 0.40 5.78
#